data_6cef210e744746d4ccbefdfd2fd33938
#
_entry.id   6cef210e744746d4ccbefdfd2fd33938
#
_cell.length_a   1.000
_cell.length_b   1.000
_cell.length_c   1.000
_cell.angle_alpha   90.00
_cell.angle_beta   90.00
_cell.angle_gamma   90.00
#
_symmetry.space_group_name_H-M   'P 1'
#
loop_
_entity.id
_entity.type
_entity.pdbx_description
1 polymer ?
#
loop_
_entity_poly.entity_id
_entity_poly.type
_entity_poly.pdbx_seq_one_letter_code
_entity_poly.pdbx_strand_id
1 'polypeptide(L)'
;MSPEKHADELLARIRVHGAIPRHVAIIMDGNGRWARERMMPRPFGHRSGMKAVRDVVEGAIEVGLEVLSLFAFSKENWQRPATEVGALMSLLEEYIAREIDELDERGVRVRVLGDLCRLTPAAAAAVGRVTERTAHNDRLVLNLFISYGSRAELVRAAQLLARDAVEGRVVPEEITEEDFAARLFTADCPDPDLLIRTSGEMRISNFLLWQLAYTELFISRVLWPDFGRRELFEAILDFQNRERRFGRVSA
;
A
#
# COMPACT_ATOMS: atom_id res chain seq x y z
N MET A 1 4.67 -29.65 6.44
CA MET A 1 5.68 -28.59 6.54
C MET A 1 5.06 -27.44 7.32
N SER A 2 5.75 -26.82 8.27
CA SER A 2 5.19 -25.66 8.96
C SER A 2 5.10 -24.47 8.00
N PRO A 3 4.13 -23.53 8.19
CA PRO A 3 4.01 -22.35 7.34
C PRO A 3 5.31 -21.51 7.27
N GLU A 4 6.05 -21.41 8.38
CA GLU A 4 7.34 -20.72 8.45
C GLU A 4 8.41 -21.35 7.56
N LYS A 5 8.60 -22.68 7.66
CA LYS A 5 9.57 -23.38 6.79
C LYS A 5 9.26 -23.22 5.30
N HIS A 6 7.98 -23.15 4.95
CA HIS A 6 7.58 -22.92 3.57
C HIS A 6 7.90 -21.49 3.11
N ALA A 7 7.69 -20.48 3.96
CA ALA A 7 8.08 -19.10 3.68
C ALA A 7 9.60 -18.97 3.48
N ASP A 8 10.41 -19.62 4.33
CA ASP A 8 11.88 -19.62 4.21
C ASP A 8 12.35 -20.23 2.89
N GLU A 9 11.74 -21.33 2.44
CA GLU A 9 12.03 -21.96 1.14
C GLU A 9 11.68 -21.03 -0.03
N LEU A 10 10.54 -20.32 0.04
CA LEU A 10 10.14 -19.36 -0.99
C LEU A 10 11.12 -18.17 -1.02
N LEU A 11 11.51 -17.64 0.14
CA LEU A 11 12.50 -16.56 0.25
C LEU A 11 13.86 -16.96 -0.35
N ALA A 12 14.32 -18.18 -0.07
CA ALA A 12 15.55 -18.70 -0.66
C ALA A 12 15.46 -18.76 -2.20
N ARG A 13 14.32 -19.17 -2.75
CA ARG A 13 14.06 -19.20 -4.20
C ARG A 13 14.05 -17.79 -4.80
N ILE A 14 13.37 -16.81 -4.16
CA ILE A 14 13.34 -15.40 -4.60
C ILE A 14 14.76 -14.86 -4.76
N ARG A 15 15.64 -15.12 -3.79
CA ARG A 15 17.03 -14.63 -3.78
C ARG A 15 17.89 -15.19 -4.92
N VAL A 16 17.52 -16.33 -5.47
CA VAL A 16 18.27 -17.00 -6.57
C VAL A 16 17.66 -16.68 -7.94
N HIS A 17 16.39 -16.27 -8.02
CA HIS A 17 15.59 -16.27 -9.26
C HIS A 17 15.57 -14.96 -10.05
N GLY A 18 16.32 -13.93 -9.67
CA GLY A 18 16.40 -12.69 -10.45
C GLY A 18 15.90 -11.44 -9.75
N ALA A 19 15.55 -10.40 -10.53
CA ALA A 19 15.17 -9.10 -9.98
C ALA A 19 13.85 -9.17 -9.19
N ILE A 20 13.88 -8.67 -7.96
CA ILE A 20 12.68 -8.47 -7.14
C ILE A 20 11.98 -7.17 -7.56
N PRO A 21 10.65 -7.03 -7.36
CA PRO A 21 9.97 -5.76 -7.55
C PRO A 21 10.53 -4.72 -6.55
N ARG A 22 10.78 -3.51 -7.01
CA ARG A 22 11.20 -2.41 -6.13
C ARG A 22 10.05 -1.92 -5.26
N HIS A 23 8.85 -1.84 -5.86
CA HIS A 23 7.64 -1.35 -5.20
C HIS A 23 6.49 -2.35 -5.38
N VAL A 24 5.95 -2.81 -4.26
CA VAL A 24 4.74 -3.65 -4.21
C VAL A 24 3.58 -2.84 -3.62
N ALA A 25 2.46 -2.80 -4.33
CA ALA A 25 1.22 -2.19 -3.86
C ALA A 25 0.20 -3.30 -3.52
N ILE A 26 -0.55 -3.15 -2.43
CA ILE A 26 -1.52 -4.17 -1.99
C ILE A 26 -2.89 -3.55 -1.72
N ILE A 27 -3.94 -4.08 -2.36
CA ILE A 27 -5.33 -3.82 -2.00
C ILE A 27 -5.78 -4.87 -1.00
N MET A 28 -5.92 -4.47 0.26
CA MET A 28 -6.23 -5.31 1.42
C MET A 28 -7.72 -5.62 1.51
N ASP A 29 -8.21 -6.50 0.64
CA ASP A 29 -9.63 -6.88 0.59
C ASP A 29 -9.92 -8.21 1.31
N GLY A 30 -11.15 -8.36 1.82
CA GLY A 30 -11.62 -9.61 2.40
C GLY A 30 -11.84 -9.61 3.91
N ASN A 31 -11.49 -8.55 4.67
CA ASN A 31 -11.69 -8.49 6.13
C ASN A 31 -13.12 -8.83 6.56
N GLY A 32 -14.12 -8.27 5.88
CA GLY A 32 -15.53 -8.50 6.19
C GLY A 32 -16.00 -9.91 5.83
N ARG A 33 -15.50 -10.49 4.73
CA ARG A 33 -15.78 -11.88 4.32
C ARG A 33 -15.18 -12.86 5.31
N TRP A 34 -13.94 -12.64 5.70
CA TRP A 34 -13.23 -13.43 6.70
C TRP A 34 -13.98 -13.54 8.03
N ALA A 35 -14.47 -12.40 8.55
CA ALA A 35 -15.27 -12.37 9.77
C ALA A 35 -16.61 -13.13 9.60
N ARG A 36 -17.30 -12.91 8.48
CA ARG A 36 -18.58 -13.59 8.19
C ARG A 36 -18.44 -15.11 8.09
N GLU A 37 -17.39 -15.62 7.43
CA GLU A 37 -17.11 -17.05 7.33
C GLU A 37 -16.86 -17.70 8.70
N ARG A 38 -16.44 -16.90 9.69
CA ARG A 38 -16.19 -17.32 11.08
C ARG A 38 -17.31 -16.95 12.03
N MET A 39 -18.47 -16.50 11.51
CA MET A 39 -19.61 -16.02 12.29
C MET A 39 -19.24 -14.91 13.31
N MET A 40 -18.28 -14.08 12.96
CA MET A 40 -17.77 -12.96 13.77
C MET A 40 -18.27 -11.61 13.24
N PRO A 41 -18.44 -10.60 14.09
CA PRO A 41 -18.68 -9.21 13.66
C PRO A 41 -17.52 -8.68 12.80
N ARG A 42 -17.84 -7.82 11.82
CA ARG A 42 -16.86 -7.25 10.88
C ARG A 42 -15.60 -6.62 11.52
N PRO A 43 -15.69 -5.92 12.66
CA PRO A 43 -14.51 -5.36 13.34
C PRO A 43 -13.43 -6.40 13.69
N PHE A 44 -13.82 -7.65 13.95
CA PHE A 44 -12.86 -8.72 14.23
C PHE A 44 -12.00 -9.06 12.98
N GLY A 45 -12.60 -9.00 11.78
CA GLY A 45 -11.84 -9.19 10.55
C GLY A 45 -10.80 -8.07 10.34
N HIS A 46 -11.17 -6.82 10.61
CA HIS A 46 -10.23 -5.70 10.53
C HIS A 46 -9.10 -5.83 11.57
N ARG A 47 -9.42 -6.20 12.80
CA ARG A 47 -8.40 -6.45 13.84
C ARG A 47 -7.45 -7.60 13.49
N SER A 48 -7.97 -8.68 12.92
CA SER A 48 -7.14 -9.79 12.40
C SER A 48 -6.27 -9.34 11.20
N GLY A 49 -6.81 -8.47 10.34
CA GLY A 49 -6.07 -7.88 9.22
C GLY A 49 -4.85 -7.05 9.64
N MET A 50 -4.80 -6.53 10.86
CA MET A 50 -3.61 -5.82 11.38
C MET A 50 -2.42 -6.76 11.61
N LYS A 51 -2.66 -8.02 11.96
CA LYS A 51 -1.60 -9.04 12.05
C LYS A 51 -1.00 -9.33 10.68
N ALA A 52 -1.86 -9.39 9.66
CA ALA A 52 -1.42 -9.56 8.28
C ALA A 52 -0.56 -8.37 7.80
N VAL A 53 -0.90 -7.12 8.19
CA VAL A 53 -0.04 -5.96 7.91
C VAL A 53 1.36 -6.17 8.46
N ARG A 54 1.48 -6.57 9.73
CA ARG A 54 2.78 -6.81 10.37
C ARG A 54 3.57 -7.89 9.62
N ASP A 55 2.97 -9.04 9.37
CA ASP A 55 3.63 -10.18 8.70
C ASP A 55 4.09 -9.82 7.27
N VAL A 56 3.29 -9.05 6.53
CA VAL A 56 3.63 -8.57 5.19
C VAL A 56 4.76 -7.53 5.23
N VAL A 57 4.77 -6.61 6.20
CA VAL A 57 5.88 -5.65 6.39
C VAL A 57 7.17 -6.37 6.72
N GLU A 58 7.13 -7.37 7.60
CA GLU A 58 8.28 -8.22 7.90
C GLU A 58 8.81 -8.92 6.64
N GLY A 59 7.90 -9.55 5.86
CA GLY A 59 8.25 -10.19 4.60
C GLY A 59 8.83 -9.21 3.56
N ALA A 60 8.30 -7.99 3.48
CA ALA A 60 8.83 -6.94 2.60
C ALA A 60 10.28 -6.56 2.96
N ILE A 61 10.58 -6.45 4.27
CA ILE A 61 11.92 -6.20 4.75
C ILE A 61 12.87 -7.37 4.44
N GLU A 62 12.41 -8.61 4.67
CA GLU A 62 13.21 -9.82 4.45
C GLU A 62 13.59 -10.02 2.98
N VAL A 63 12.67 -9.70 2.07
CA VAL A 63 12.90 -9.81 0.62
C VAL A 63 13.69 -8.62 0.07
N GLY A 64 13.73 -7.49 0.78
CA GLY A 64 14.44 -6.29 0.39
C GLY A 64 13.66 -5.38 -0.56
N LEU A 65 12.34 -5.24 -0.37
CA LEU A 65 11.56 -4.22 -1.09
C LEU A 65 12.03 -2.81 -0.70
N GLU A 66 12.03 -1.90 -1.67
CA GLU A 66 12.27 -0.47 -1.41
C GLU A 66 10.99 0.21 -0.89
N VAL A 67 9.84 -0.13 -1.49
CA VAL A 67 8.54 0.48 -1.18
C VAL A 67 7.45 -0.57 -1.05
N LEU A 68 6.64 -0.45 0.01
CA LEU A 68 5.40 -1.20 0.19
C LEU A 68 4.25 -0.21 0.35
N SER A 69 3.25 -0.29 -0.52
CA SER A 69 2.05 0.56 -0.48
C SER A 69 0.82 -0.24 -0.12
N LEU A 70 0.14 0.12 0.98
CA LEU A 70 -1.03 -0.57 1.50
C LEU A 70 -2.28 0.30 1.39
N PHE A 71 -3.31 -0.19 0.70
CA PHE A 71 -4.60 0.49 0.60
C PHE A 71 -5.47 0.18 1.82
N ALA A 72 -5.32 0.99 2.88
CA ALA A 72 -5.93 0.73 4.19
C ALA A 72 -7.37 1.26 4.28
N PHE A 73 -7.65 2.47 3.75
CA PHE A 73 -8.98 3.08 3.83
C PHE A 73 -9.25 3.98 2.63
N SER A 74 -10.19 3.58 1.79
CA SER A 74 -10.56 4.37 0.60
C SER A 74 -11.49 5.55 0.96
N LYS A 75 -11.54 6.55 0.08
CA LYS A 75 -12.46 7.69 0.22
C LYS A 75 -13.92 7.24 0.24
N GLU A 76 -14.26 6.19 -0.48
CA GLU A 76 -15.60 5.61 -0.52
C GLU A 76 -15.99 4.92 0.81
N ASN A 77 -15.01 4.50 1.62
CA ASN A 77 -15.27 3.86 2.90
C ASN A 77 -15.91 4.81 3.94
N TRP A 78 -15.84 6.12 3.74
CA TRP A 78 -16.56 7.09 4.57
C TRP A 78 -18.08 6.98 4.47
N GLN A 79 -18.61 6.29 3.46
CA GLN A 79 -20.04 6.02 3.29
C GLN A 79 -20.52 4.82 4.15
N ARG A 80 -19.61 4.12 4.82
CA ARG A 80 -19.95 3.04 5.74
C ARG A 80 -20.64 3.58 6.99
N PRO A 81 -21.34 2.73 7.77
CA PRO A 81 -21.92 3.15 9.06
C PRO A 81 -20.87 3.84 9.94
N ALA A 82 -21.27 4.94 10.62
CA ALA A 82 -20.35 5.74 11.44
C ALA A 82 -19.65 4.91 12.55
N THR A 83 -20.34 3.89 13.09
CA THR A 83 -19.78 2.95 14.07
C THR A 83 -18.63 2.10 13.48
N GLU A 84 -18.75 1.67 12.21
CA GLU A 84 -17.67 0.94 11.54
C GLU A 84 -16.48 1.87 11.26
N VAL A 85 -16.74 3.07 10.75
CA VAL A 85 -15.70 4.08 10.50
C VAL A 85 -14.95 4.44 11.79
N GLY A 86 -15.67 4.71 12.88
CA GLY A 86 -15.08 5.00 14.18
C GLY A 86 -14.20 3.87 14.69
N ALA A 87 -14.66 2.62 14.58
CA ALA A 87 -13.87 1.46 14.96
C ALA A 87 -12.58 1.31 14.13
N LEU A 88 -12.62 1.65 12.82
CA LEU A 88 -11.44 1.63 11.96
C LEU A 88 -10.43 2.72 12.33
N MET A 89 -10.89 3.92 12.69
CA MET A 89 -10.01 5.01 13.13
C MET A 89 -9.34 4.66 14.47
N SER A 90 -10.10 4.12 15.45
CA SER A 90 -9.53 3.64 16.72
C SER A 90 -8.52 2.50 16.51
N LEU A 91 -8.79 1.59 15.57
CA LEU A 91 -7.86 0.49 15.24
C LEU A 91 -6.56 1.02 14.62
N LEU A 92 -6.62 2.07 13.80
CA LEU A 92 -5.44 2.76 13.26
C LEU A 92 -4.61 3.36 14.39
N GLU A 93 -5.25 4.06 15.33
CA GLU A 93 -4.58 4.66 16.50
C GLU A 93 -3.89 3.59 17.36
N GLU A 94 -4.61 2.49 17.69
CA GLU A 94 -4.06 1.35 18.44
C GLU A 94 -2.86 0.73 17.74
N TYR A 95 -2.95 0.54 16.42
CA TYR A 95 -1.89 -0.06 15.63
C TYR A 95 -0.63 0.81 15.63
N ILE A 96 -0.77 2.10 15.32
CA ILE A 96 0.36 3.03 15.32
C ILE A 96 1.03 3.04 16.70
N ALA A 97 0.24 3.16 17.79
CA ALA A 97 0.79 3.21 19.13
C ALA A 97 1.56 1.94 19.53
N ARG A 98 1.15 0.78 18.99
CA ARG A 98 1.79 -0.50 19.31
C ARG A 98 3.03 -0.78 18.47
N GLU A 99 3.01 -0.39 17.19
CA GLU A 99 4.02 -0.83 16.22
C GLU A 99 5.10 0.25 15.96
N ILE A 100 4.92 1.49 16.42
CA ILE A 100 5.79 2.62 16.08
C ILE A 100 7.26 2.38 16.44
N ASP A 101 7.54 1.85 17.64
CA ASP A 101 8.90 1.60 18.08
C ASP A 101 9.57 0.48 17.28
N GLU A 102 8.84 -0.61 17.01
CA GLU A 102 9.34 -1.71 16.21
C GLU A 102 9.57 -1.32 14.74
N LEU A 103 8.68 -0.52 14.16
CA LEU A 103 8.86 0.00 12.80
C LEU A 103 10.10 0.90 12.70
N ASP A 104 10.31 1.74 13.72
CA ASP A 104 11.49 2.61 13.81
C ASP A 104 12.79 1.79 13.94
N GLU A 105 12.84 0.84 14.87
CA GLU A 105 13.99 -0.05 15.10
C GLU A 105 14.36 -0.88 13.86
N ARG A 106 13.35 -1.28 13.06
CA ARG A 106 13.54 -2.02 11.81
C ARG A 106 13.93 -1.15 10.62
N GLY A 107 14.03 0.16 10.78
CA GLY A 107 14.37 1.11 9.72
C GLY A 107 13.24 1.34 8.71
N VAL A 108 11.97 1.19 9.12
CA VAL A 108 10.80 1.43 8.26
C VAL A 108 10.39 2.90 8.32
N ARG A 109 10.38 3.57 7.19
CA ARG A 109 9.85 4.93 7.05
C ARG A 109 8.36 4.88 6.73
N VAL A 110 7.52 5.29 7.68
CA VAL A 110 6.06 5.31 7.48
C VAL A 110 5.61 6.62 6.88
N ARG A 111 4.82 6.54 5.80
CA ARG A 111 4.14 7.67 5.17
C ARG A 111 2.64 7.39 5.15
N VAL A 112 1.82 8.38 5.52
CA VAL A 112 0.37 8.27 5.44
C VAL A 112 -0.12 9.21 4.35
N LEU A 113 -0.74 8.67 3.31
CA LEU A 113 -1.07 9.35 2.07
C LEU A 113 -2.59 9.37 1.84
N GLY A 114 -3.14 10.53 1.48
CA GLY A 114 -4.56 10.72 1.19
C GLY A 114 -5.11 12.03 1.77
N ASP A 115 -6.44 12.14 1.86
CA ASP A 115 -7.14 13.28 2.46
C ASP A 115 -7.27 13.10 3.98
N LEU A 116 -6.28 13.59 4.71
CA LEU A 116 -6.18 13.42 6.16
C LEU A 116 -7.05 14.42 6.95
N CYS A 117 -7.67 15.43 6.29
CA CYS A 117 -8.48 16.45 6.95
C CYS A 117 -9.74 15.88 7.64
N ARG A 118 -10.15 14.67 7.27
CA ARG A 118 -11.31 13.97 7.83
C ARG A 118 -10.99 13.06 9.02
N LEU A 119 -9.73 12.89 9.35
CA LEU A 119 -9.33 12.07 10.51
C LEU A 119 -9.78 12.72 11.81
N THR A 120 -10.04 11.90 12.83
CA THR A 120 -10.23 12.39 14.19
C THR A 120 -8.95 13.08 14.66
N PRO A 121 -9.03 14.06 15.59
CA PRO A 121 -7.82 14.69 16.14
C PRO A 121 -6.83 13.69 16.73
N ALA A 122 -7.31 12.60 17.36
CA ALA A 122 -6.48 11.54 17.91
C ALA A 122 -5.77 10.74 16.82
N ALA A 123 -6.49 10.34 15.75
CA ALA A 123 -5.90 9.64 14.59
C ALA A 123 -4.89 10.54 13.86
N ALA A 124 -5.20 11.82 13.65
CA ALA A 124 -4.29 12.77 13.03
C ALA A 124 -2.99 12.94 13.85
N ALA A 125 -3.11 13.06 15.17
CA ALA A 125 -1.96 13.12 16.07
C ALA A 125 -1.12 11.82 16.04
N ALA A 126 -1.75 10.65 16.00
CA ALA A 126 -1.05 9.37 15.86
C ALA A 126 -0.29 9.28 14.54
N VAL A 127 -0.91 9.69 13.43
CA VAL A 127 -0.28 9.76 12.11
C VAL A 127 0.93 10.71 12.14
N GLY A 128 0.79 11.90 12.71
CA GLY A 128 1.89 12.86 12.87
C GLY A 128 3.08 12.23 13.62
N ARG A 129 2.83 11.60 14.76
CA ARG A 129 3.88 10.94 15.56
C ARG A 129 4.64 9.86 14.79
N VAL A 130 3.94 8.93 14.11
CA VAL A 130 4.63 7.85 13.39
C VAL A 130 5.41 8.38 12.20
N THR A 131 4.88 9.34 11.47
CA THR A 131 5.55 9.95 10.32
C THR A 131 6.82 10.68 10.75
N GLU A 132 6.76 11.48 11.82
CA GLU A 132 7.91 12.21 12.37
C GLU A 132 8.96 11.26 12.94
N ARG A 133 8.53 10.30 13.78
CA ARG A 133 9.42 9.34 14.44
C ARG A 133 10.25 8.51 13.45
N THR A 134 9.63 8.10 12.35
CA THR A 134 10.25 7.21 11.37
C THR A 134 10.82 7.92 10.13
N ALA A 135 10.82 9.26 10.11
CA ALA A 135 11.19 10.07 8.94
C ALA A 135 12.64 9.85 8.44
N HIS A 136 13.54 9.48 9.36
CA HIS A 136 14.97 9.28 9.07
C HIS A 136 15.31 7.88 8.54
N ASN A 137 14.34 6.96 8.55
CA ASN A 137 14.52 5.57 8.13
C ASN A 137 14.55 5.44 6.60
N ASP A 138 15.29 4.46 6.09
CA ASP A 138 15.53 4.27 4.66
C ASP A 138 15.50 2.79 4.18
N ARG A 139 15.33 1.84 5.11
CA ARG A 139 15.34 0.41 4.77
C ARG A 139 14.11 -0.03 3.98
N LEU A 140 12.92 0.48 4.33
CA LEU A 140 11.65 0.24 3.65
C LEU A 140 10.78 1.49 3.78
N VAL A 141 10.24 1.98 2.67
CA VAL A 141 9.18 3.01 2.69
C VAL A 141 7.83 2.32 2.74
N LEU A 142 7.10 2.49 3.85
CA LEU A 142 5.74 1.99 4.02
C LEU A 142 4.72 3.11 3.78
N ASN A 143 4.04 3.08 2.64
CA ASN A 143 2.96 4.00 2.31
C ASN A 143 1.62 3.42 2.78
N LEU A 144 0.96 4.07 3.73
CA LEU A 144 -0.39 3.74 4.17
C LEU A 144 -1.39 4.69 3.52
N PHE A 145 -2.22 4.19 2.60
CA PHE A 145 -3.23 5.00 1.93
C PHE A 145 -4.51 5.05 2.75
N ILE A 146 -4.81 6.23 3.32
CA ILE A 146 -5.96 6.48 4.21
C ILE A 146 -6.79 7.64 3.66
N SER A 147 -8.11 7.45 3.61
CA SER A 147 -9.02 8.44 3.00
C SER A 147 -8.60 8.78 1.55
N TYR A 148 -8.07 7.78 0.86
CA TYR A 148 -7.47 7.92 -0.46
C TYR A 148 -8.42 7.51 -1.59
N GLY A 149 -8.29 8.18 -2.72
CA GLY A 149 -8.89 7.80 -3.99
C GLY A 149 -8.18 8.49 -5.14
N SER A 150 -7.68 7.71 -6.09
CA SER A 150 -6.79 8.21 -7.14
C SER A 150 -7.42 9.30 -8.01
N ARG A 151 -8.71 9.21 -8.34
CA ARG A 151 -9.39 10.30 -9.07
C ARG A 151 -9.30 11.64 -8.35
N ALA A 152 -9.40 11.64 -7.02
CA ALA A 152 -9.26 12.87 -6.23
C ALA A 152 -7.80 13.35 -6.18
N GLU A 153 -6.83 12.44 -6.13
CA GLU A 153 -5.41 12.75 -6.24
C GLU A 153 -5.08 13.41 -7.58
N LEU A 154 -5.56 12.84 -8.70
CA LEU A 154 -5.35 13.40 -10.04
C LEU A 154 -5.93 14.82 -10.17
N VAL A 155 -7.15 15.04 -9.66
CA VAL A 155 -7.75 16.39 -9.63
C VAL A 155 -6.90 17.34 -8.79
N ARG A 156 -6.40 16.90 -7.62
CA ARG A 156 -5.50 17.70 -6.78
C ARG A 156 -4.20 18.05 -7.52
N ALA A 157 -3.58 17.10 -8.21
CA ALA A 157 -2.37 17.34 -9.00
C ALA A 157 -2.60 18.38 -10.11
N ALA A 158 -3.71 18.25 -10.85
CA ALA A 158 -4.11 19.24 -11.86
C ALA A 158 -4.35 20.65 -11.26
N GLN A 159 -4.98 20.72 -10.08
CA GLN A 159 -5.17 22.00 -9.37
C GLN A 159 -3.85 22.64 -8.94
N LEU A 160 -2.87 21.85 -8.52
CA LEU A 160 -1.53 22.35 -8.18
C LEU A 160 -0.83 22.92 -9.41
N LEU A 161 -0.84 22.19 -10.54
CA LEU A 161 -0.26 22.67 -11.80
C LEU A 161 -0.95 23.93 -12.29
N ALA A 162 -2.29 24.01 -12.21
CA ALA A 162 -3.02 25.21 -12.59
C ALA A 162 -2.61 26.44 -11.73
N ARG A 163 -2.39 26.26 -10.44
CA ARG A 163 -1.86 27.33 -9.56
C ARG A 163 -0.45 27.70 -9.94
N ASP A 164 0.42 26.72 -10.18
CA ASP A 164 1.81 26.96 -10.61
C ASP A 164 1.85 27.76 -11.92
N ALA A 165 0.93 27.48 -12.87
CA ALA A 165 0.81 28.24 -14.11
C ALA A 165 0.32 29.68 -13.88
N VAL A 166 -0.70 29.88 -13.05
CA VAL A 166 -1.20 31.23 -12.70
C VAL A 166 -0.11 32.08 -12.02
N GLU A 167 0.73 31.44 -11.19
CA GLU A 167 1.83 32.10 -10.49
C GLU A 167 3.11 32.19 -11.33
N GLY A 168 3.08 31.74 -12.60
CA GLY A 168 4.21 31.82 -13.54
C GLY A 168 5.38 30.90 -13.24
N ARG A 169 5.15 29.85 -12.45
CA ARG A 169 6.17 28.82 -12.14
C ARG A 169 6.30 27.73 -13.19
N VAL A 170 5.25 27.52 -13.99
CA VAL A 170 5.24 26.61 -15.13
C VAL A 170 4.53 27.25 -16.32
N VAL A 171 4.96 26.92 -17.53
CA VAL A 171 4.27 27.27 -18.78
C VAL A 171 3.33 26.13 -19.13
N PRO A 172 2.01 26.38 -19.32
CA PRO A 172 1.03 25.30 -19.53
C PRO A 172 1.38 24.34 -20.68
N GLU A 173 1.93 24.85 -21.77
CA GLU A 173 2.31 24.10 -22.97
C GLU A 173 3.57 23.25 -22.79
N GLU A 174 4.33 23.48 -21.73
CA GLU A 174 5.58 22.78 -21.41
C GLU A 174 5.39 21.74 -20.30
N ILE A 175 4.17 21.60 -19.74
CA ILE A 175 3.89 20.61 -18.67
C ILE A 175 4.09 19.20 -19.22
N THR A 176 4.95 18.44 -18.56
CA THR A 176 5.29 17.04 -18.87
C THR A 176 4.58 16.05 -17.97
N GLU A 177 4.70 14.75 -18.29
CA GLU A 177 4.24 13.65 -17.41
C GLU A 177 4.97 13.66 -16.06
N GLU A 178 6.27 14.00 -16.07
CA GLU A 178 7.12 14.13 -14.88
C GLU A 178 6.64 15.26 -13.98
N ASP A 179 6.28 16.41 -14.57
CA ASP A 179 5.70 17.53 -13.82
C ASP A 179 4.40 17.14 -13.13
N PHE A 180 3.57 16.36 -13.81
CA PHE A 180 2.33 15.85 -13.23
C PHE A 180 2.60 14.84 -12.12
N ALA A 181 3.49 13.86 -12.35
CA ALA A 181 3.88 12.84 -11.39
C ALA A 181 4.47 13.45 -10.11
N ALA A 182 5.26 14.55 -10.24
CA ALA A 182 5.81 15.29 -9.11
C ALA A 182 4.77 15.94 -8.18
N ARG A 183 3.49 16.01 -8.58
CA ARG A 183 2.37 16.52 -7.75
C ARG A 183 1.53 15.40 -7.15
N LEU A 184 1.83 14.14 -7.45
CA LEU A 184 1.17 12.99 -6.82
C LEU A 184 1.71 12.75 -5.39
N PHE A 185 0.96 12.02 -4.59
CA PHE A 185 1.38 11.67 -3.22
C PHE A 185 2.62 10.77 -3.19
N THR A 186 2.87 10.05 -4.28
CA THR A 186 3.98 9.10 -4.43
C THR A 186 5.16 9.66 -5.21
N ALA A 187 5.26 10.98 -5.38
CA ALA A 187 6.30 11.65 -6.19
C ALA A 187 7.75 11.20 -5.89
N ASP A 188 8.03 10.85 -4.61
CA ASP A 188 9.36 10.43 -4.16
C ASP A 188 9.56 8.90 -4.21
N CYS A 189 8.63 8.15 -4.79
CA CYS A 189 8.69 6.70 -4.88
C CYS A 189 8.68 6.26 -6.36
N PRO A 190 9.33 5.14 -6.70
CA PRO A 190 9.10 4.50 -8.00
C PRO A 190 7.64 4.06 -8.11
N ASP A 191 7.12 4.01 -9.33
CA ASP A 191 5.81 3.41 -9.58
C ASP A 191 5.79 1.93 -9.15
N PRO A 192 4.63 1.37 -8.76
CA PRO A 192 4.55 -0.04 -8.39
C PRO A 192 4.92 -0.96 -9.54
N ASP A 193 5.82 -1.92 -9.29
CA ASP A 193 6.11 -3.00 -10.21
C ASP A 193 5.05 -4.09 -10.16
N LEU A 194 4.48 -4.31 -8.96
CA LEU A 194 3.51 -5.36 -8.68
C LEU A 194 2.35 -4.82 -7.84
N LEU A 195 1.11 -5.01 -8.32
CA LEU A 195 -0.11 -4.80 -7.54
C LEU A 195 -0.69 -6.15 -7.14
N ILE A 196 -0.81 -6.38 -5.85
CA ILE A 196 -1.49 -7.55 -5.29
C ILE A 196 -2.89 -7.14 -4.85
N ARG A 197 -3.91 -7.92 -5.25
CA ARG A 197 -5.24 -7.79 -4.66
C ARG A 197 -5.68 -9.08 -4.04
N THR A 198 -6.05 -9.03 -2.75
CA THR A 198 -6.56 -10.19 -2.01
C THR A 198 -8.04 -10.43 -2.28
N SER A 199 -8.55 -11.62 -1.90
CA SER A 199 -9.96 -12.03 -1.94
C SER A 199 -10.56 -12.32 -3.33
N GLY A 200 -9.73 -12.49 -4.39
CA GLY A 200 -10.18 -12.93 -5.71
C GLY A 200 -10.88 -11.86 -6.56
N GLU A 201 -10.90 -10.61 -6.14
CA GLU A 201 -11.55 -9.53 -6.87
C GLU A 201 -10.62 -8.92 -7.93
N MET A 202 -11.12 -8.74 -9.16
CA MET A 202 -10.33 -8.33 -10.33
C MET A 202 -10.59 -6.86 -10.72
N ARG A 203 -10.44 -5.94 -9.79
CA ARG A 203 -10.59 -4.49 -10.01
C ARG A 203 -9.60 -3.72 -9.14
N ILE A 204 -9.19 -2.51 -9.55
CA ILE A 204 -8.23 -1.67 -8.81
C ILE A 204 -8.90 -0.68 -7.85
N SER A 205 -10.20 -0.57 -7.85
CA SER A 205 -11.02 0.20 -6.89
C SER A 205 -10.53 1.62 -6.63
N ASN A 206 -10.21 2.37 -7.69
CA ASN A 206 -9.73 3.75 -7.60
C ASN A 206 -8.40 3.90 -6.82
N PHE A 207 -7.55 2.88 -6.87
CA PHE A 207 -6.21 2.89 -6.26
C PHE A 207 -5.14 3.13 -7.31
N LEU A 208 -4.28 4.13 -7.12
CA LEU A 208 -3.06 4.45 -7.87
C LEU A 208 -3.23 4.45 -9.41
N LEU A 209 -4.30 5.06 -9.97
CA LEU A 209 -4.64 5.01 -11.40
C LEU A 209 -3.49 5.45 -12.33
N TRP A 210 -2.76 6.49 -11.96
CA TRP A 210 -1.62 6.97 -12.73
C TRP A 210 -0.43 6.02 -12.63
N GLN A 211 -0.08 5.66 -11.41
CA GLN A 211 1.12 4.90 -11.09
C GLN A 211 1.06 3.43 -11.54
N LEU A 212 -0.16 2.89 -11.76
CA LEU A 212 -0.36 1.50 -12.17
C LEU A 212 -0.30 1.28 -13.68
N ALA A 213 0.08 2.29 -14.49
CA ALA A 213 0.04 2.22 -15.95
C ALA A 213 0.79 1.01 -16.54
N TYR A 214 1.91 0.59 -15.93
CA TYR A 214 2.75 -0.53 -16.38
C TYR A 214 2.97 -1.59 -15.29
N THR A 215 2.09 -1.62 -14.29
CA THR A 215 2.19 -2.51 -13.13
C THR A 215 1.67 -3.91 -13.45
N GLU A 216 2.41 -4.94 -13.04
CA GLU A 216 1.95 -6.32 -13.09
C GLU A 216 0.89 -6.60 -12.02
N LEU A 217 -0.15 -7.37 -12.36
CA LEU A 217 -1.25 -7.66 -11.45
C LEU A 217 -1.18 -9.10 -10.92
N PHE A 218 -1.29 -9.27 -9.62
CA PHE A 218 -1.45 -10.58 -8.97
C PHE A 218 -2.73 -10.63 -8.15
N ILE A 219 -3.64 -11.54 -8.50
CA ILE A 219 -4.93 -11.69 -7.82
C ILE A 219 -4.87 -12.91 -6.91
N SER A 220 -4.79 -12.67 -5.61
CA SER A 220 -4.84 -13.74 -4.60
C SER A 220 -6.28 -14.04 -4.19
N ARG A 221 -6.64 -15.32 -4.09
CA ARG A 221 -7.94 -15.75 -3.54
C ARG A 221 -7.98 -15.70 -2.01
N VAL A 222 -6.82 -15.61 -1.37
CA VAL A 222 -6.71 -15.53 0.09
C VAL A 222 -7.34 -14.23 0.59
N LEU A 223 -8.11 -14.30 1.68
CA LEU A 223 -8.67 -13.13 2.34
C LEU A 223 -7.58 -12.40 3.13
N TRP A 224 -7.62 -11.07 3.19
CA TRP A 224 -6.55 -10.28 3.80
C TRP A 224 -6.08 -10.76 5.18
N PRO A 225 -6.96 -11.09 6.16
CA PRO A 225 -6.48 -11.56 7.47
C PRO A 225 -5.66 -12.87 7.47
N ASP A 226 -5.77 -13.65 6.41
CA ASP A 226 -5.02 -14.91 6.22
C ASP A 226 -3.85 -14.75 5.21
N PHE A 227 -3.65 -13.54 4.68
CA PHE A 227 -2.57 -13.21 3.76
C PHE A 227 -1.33 -12.79 4.56
N GLY A 228 -0.21 -13.47 4.36
CA GLY A 228 1.02 -13.20 5.10
C GLY A 228 2.26 -13.21 4.22
N ARG A 229 3.43 -13.40 4.84
CA ARG A 229 4.74 -13.48 4.15
C ARG A 229 4.75 -14.53 3.05
N ARG A 230 4.15 -15.69 3.31
CA ARG A 230 4.10 -16.77 2.33
C ARG A 230 3.43 -16.31 1.04
N GLU A 231 2.24 -15.75 1.12
CA GLU A 231 1.46 -15.28 -0.04
C GLU A 231 2.15 -14.12 -0.74
N LEU A 232 2.82 -13.22 0.00
CA LEU A 232 3.66 -12.18 -0.57
C LEU A 232 4.81 -12.78 -1.38
N PHE A 233 5.50 -13.78 -0.85
CA PHE A 233 6.62 -14.42 -1.54
C PHE A 233 6.15 -15.22 -2.77
N GLU A 234 5.00 -15.88 -2.70
CA GLU A 234 4.37 -16.53 -3.87
C GLU A 234 4.08 -15.50 -4.98
N ALA A 235 3.55 -14.33 -4.64
CA ALA A 235 3.28 -13.25 -5.61
C ALA A 235 4.58 -12.68 -6.22
N ILE A 236 5.64 -12.53 -5.44
CA ILE A 236 6.95 -12.08 -5.93
C ILE A 236 7.59 -13.12 -6.85
N LEU A 237 7.52 -14.40 -6.52
CA LEU A 237 8.01 -15.48 -7.40
C LEU A 237 7.22 -15.53 -8.72
N ASP A 238 5.89 -15.34 -8.68
CA ASP A 238 5.08 -15.25 -9.89
C ASP A 238 5.53 -14.05 -10.74
N PHE A 239 5.77 -12.89 -10.14
CA PHE A 239 6.31 -11.72 -10.82
C PHE A 239 7.67 -12.00 -11.49
N GLN A 240 8.60 -12.65 -10.78
CA GLN A 240 9.93 -12.99 -11.32
C GLN A 240 9.87 -13.95 -12.53
N ASN A 241 8.81 -14.76 -12.63
CA ASN A 241 8.62 -15.69 -13.75
C ASN A 241 7.98 -15.04 -15.00
N ARG A 242 7.60 -13.75 -14.95
CA ARG A 242 6.97 -13.04 -16.06
C ARG A 242 8.00 -12.35 -16.93
N GLU A 243 7.78 -12.37 -18.25
CA GLU A 243 8.54 -11.55 -19.20
C GLU A 243 7.93 -10.13 -19.24
N ARG A 244 8.65 -9.14 -18.73
CA ARG A 244 8.26 -7.72 -18.81
C ARG A 244 8.77 -7.12 -20.12
N ARG A 245 7.89 -6.90 -21.09
CA ARG A 245 8.28 -6.46 -22.45
C ARG A 245 8.24 -4.94 -22.63
N PHE A 246 7.55 -4.17 -21.79
CA PHE A 246 7.41 -2.70 -21.90
C PHE A 246 7.19 -2.20 -23.34
N GLY A 247 6.33 -2.90 -24.12
CA GLY A 247 6.08 -2.60 -25.52
C GLY A 247 7.21 -2.99 -26.50
N ARG A 248 8.29 -3.64 -26.06
CA ARG A 248 9.38 -4.11 -26.94
C ARG A 248 9.10 -5.53 -27.40
N VAL A 249 9.37 -5.79 -28.69
CA VAL A 249 9.34 -7.14 -29.26
C VAL A 249 10.68 -7.80 -28.95
N SER A 250 10.67 -8.99 -28.34
CA SER A 250 11.88 -9.81 -28.24
C SER A 250 12.31 -10.21 -29.67
N ALA A 251 13.52 -9.89 -30.04
CA ALA A 251 14.11 -10.32 -31.30
C ALA A 251 14.37 -11.82 -31.30
#